data_a41a315f61fb1286a3ba6af3650e261b
#
_entry.id   a41a315f61fb1286a3ba6af3650e261b
#
_cell.length_a   1.000
_cell.length_b   1.000
_cell.length_c   1.000
_cell.angle_alpha   90.00
_cell.angle_beta   90.00
_cell.angle_gamma   90.00
#
_symmetry.space_group_name_H-M   'P 1'
#
loop_
_entity.id
_entity.type
_entity.pdbx_description
1 polymer ?
#
loop_
_entity_poly.entity_id
_entity_poly.type
_entity_poly.pdbx_seq_one_letter_code
_entity_poly.pdbx_strand_id
1 'polypeptide(L)' 'MKKNNKYCYGWNIYTNYGYGWEVEATYDRKETSYSQVKKDAQEYRIAGARVRISNTRWLND' A
#
# COMPACT_ATOMS: atom_id res chain seq x y z
N MET A 1 24.96 11.27 -16.33
CA MET A 1 24.10 11.46 -15.78
C MET A 1 23.41 10.52 -15.20
N LYS A 2 23.07 10.45 -14.49
CA LYS A 2 22.39 9.70 -13.99
C LYS A 2 21.14 9.75 -14.15
N LYS A 3 20.58 8.98 -14.18
CA LYS A 3 19.36 9.09 -14.38
C LYS A 3 18.64 9.00 -13.17
N ASN A 4 17.83 9.83 -12.85
CA ASN A 4 17.01 9.82 -11.69
C ASN A 4 15.78 9.03 -11.96
N ASN A 5 15.33 8.28 -10.97
CA ASN A 5 14.04 7.64 -11.06
C ASN A 5 13.00 8.71 -10.90
N LYS A 6 12.12 8.81 -11.85
CA LYS A 6 11.08 9.79 -11.81
C LYS A 6 9.97 9.41 -10.84
N TYR A 7 9.81 8.13 -10.59
CA TYR A 7 8.73 7.63 -9.74
C TYR A 7 9.26 6.80 -8.60
N CYS A 8 8.55 6.87 -7.49
CA CYS A 8 8.70 5.92 -6.42
C CYS A 8 7.58 4.91 -6.54
N TYR A 9 7.86 3.68 -6.13
CA TYR A 9 6.90 2.59 -6.24
C TYR A 9 6.61 2.00 -4.88
N GLY A 10 5.39 1.55 -4.71
CA GLY A 10 5.00 0.94 -3.46
C GLY A 10 3.66 0.25 -3.56
N TRP A 11 2.98 0.15 -2.43
CA TRP A 11 1.68 -0.52 -2.36
C TRP A 11 0.71 0.29 -1.54
N ASN A 12 -0.56 0.20 -1.91
CA ASN A 12 -1.65 0.73 -1.10
C ASN A 12 -2.42 -0.43 -0.51
N ILE A 13 -2.84 -0.27 0.73
CA ILE A 13 -3.84 -1.17 1.31
C ILE A 13 -5.15 -0.40 1.27
N TYR A 14 -6.14 -1.00 0.64
CA TYR A 14 -7.49 -0.47 0.62
C TYR A 14 -8.34 -1.29 1.55
N THR A 15 -9.19 -0.64 2.31
CA THR A 15 -10.11 -1.33 3.21
C THR A 15 -11.54 -0.90 2.93
N ASN A 16 -12.46 -1.80 3.23
CA ASN A 16 -13.88 -1.53 3.14
C ASN A 16 -14.56 -2.14 4.36
N TYR A 17 -15.05 -1.28 5.23
CA TYR A 17 -15.74 -1.69 6.44
C TYR A 17 -17.26 -1.66 6.24
N GLY A 18 -17.72 -1.54 5.01
CA GLY A 18 -19.14 -1.46 4.69
C GLY A 18 -19.57 -0.10 4.16
N TYR A 19 -18.64 0.83 4.07
CA TYR A 19 -18.94 2.20 3.63
C TYR A 19 -18.22 2.56 2.33
N GLY A 20 -17.67 1.56 1.66
CA GLY A 20 -16.92 1.78 0.43
C GLY A 20 -15.44 1.57 0.65
N TRP A 21 -14.70 1.60 -0.44
CA TRP A 21 -13.26 1.37 -0.41
C TRP A 21 -12.51 2.66 -0.15
N GLU A 22 -11.54 2.61 0.73
CA GLU A 22 -10.68 3.75 1.04
C GLU A 22 -9.25 3.30 1.13
N VAL A 23 -8.33 4.21 0.84
CA VAL A 23 -6.92 3.92 1.03
C VAL A 23 -6.63 4.00 2.52
N GLU A 24 -6.21 2.88 3.09
CA GLU A 24 -5.93 2.80 4.51
C GLU A 24 -4.47 3.12 4.80
N ALA A 25 -3.57 2.68 3.94
CA ALA A 25 -2.14 2.86 4.15
C ALA A 25 -1.41 2.82 2.82
N THR A 26 -0.30 3.54 2.75
CA THR A 26 0.57 3.52 1.58
C THR A 26 1.99 3.22 2.05
N TYR A 27 2.65 2.32 1.34
CA TYR A 27 3.98 1.85 1.70
C TYR A 27 4.96 2.08 0.57
N ASP A 28 6.15 2.54 0.92
CA ASP A 28 7.24 2.69 -0.03
C ASP A 28 7.99 1.37 -0.10
N ARG A 29 8.14 0.83 -1.31
CA ARG A 29 8.82 -0.43 -1.53
C ARG A 29 10.25 -0.43 -0.99
N LYS A 30 10.88 0.73 -0.94
CA LYS A 30 12.24 0.84 -0.44
C LYS A 30 12.31 0.68 1.06
N GLU A 31 11.22 0.96 1.75
CA GLU A 31 11.22 0.98 3.21
C GLU A 31 10.48 -0.19 3.82
N THR A 32 9.61 -0.82 3.07
CA THR A 32 8.75 -1.86 3.60
C THR A 32 8.71 -3.02 2.63
N SER A 33 8.80 -4.23 3.16
CA SER A 33 8.71 -5.41 2.32
C SER A 33 7.25 -5.76 2.07
N TYR A 34 7.00 -6.49 0.99
CA TYR A 34 5.65 -6.95 0.68
C TYR A 34 5.12 -7.87 1.78
N SER A 35 6.01 -8.65 2.42
CA SER A 35 5.62 -9.49 3.55
C SER A 35 4.99 -8.67 4.66
N GLN A 36 5.58 -7.51 4.94
CA GLN A 36 5.07 -6.65 5.99
C GLN A 36 3.71 -6.08 5.59
N VAL A 37 3.55 -5.71 4.32
CA VAL A 37 2.28 -5.20 3.81
C VAL A 37 1.20 -6.26 3.98
N LYS A 38 1.52 -7.51 3.67
CA LYS A 38 0.56 -8.60 3.81
C LYS A 38 0.18 -8.83 5.27
N LYS A 39 1.13 -8.70 6.18
CA LYS A 39 0.85 -8.86 7.60
C LYS A 39 -0.10 -7.77 8.07
N ASP A 40 0.16 -6.53 7.66
CA ASP A 40 -0.71 -5.43 8.04
C ASP A 40 -2.11 -5.60 7.46
N ALA A 41 -2.19 -6.07 6.20
CA ALA A 41 -3.48 -6.33 5.58
C ALA A 41 -4.28 -7.37 6.37
N GLN A 42 -3.58 -8.37 6.89
CA GLN A 42 -4.25 -9.41 7.68
C GLN A 42 -4.82 -8.83 8.96
N GLU A 43 -4.12 -7.86 9.57
CA GLU A 43 -4.63 -7.21 10.77
C GLU A 43 -5.95 -6.51 10.49
N TYR A 44 -6.05 -5.85 9.34
CA TYR A 44 -7.30 -5.17 8.98
C TYR A 44 -8.42 -6.16 8.73
N ARG A 45 -8.09 -7.32 8.13
CA ARG A 45 -9.10 -8.37 7.93
C ARG A 45 -9.62 -8.88 9.25
N ILE A 46 -8.72 -9.08 10.21
CA ILE A 46 -9.11 -9.52 11.54
C ILE A 46 -10.02 -8.48 12.19
N ALA A 47 -9.78 -7.22 11.92
CA ALA A 47 -10.61 -6.15 12.47
C ALA A 47 -11.97 -6.02 11.79
N GLY A 48 -12.21 -6.80 10.74
CA GLY A 48 -13.51 -6.83 10.11
C GLY A 48 -13.61 -6.19 8.74
N ALA A 49 -12.50 -5.74 8.18
CA ALA A 49 -12.51 -5.08 6.88
C ALA A 49 -12.34 -6.07 5.75
N ARG A 50 -12.88 -5.72 4.60
CA ARG A 50 -12.44 -6.34 3.36
C ARG A 50 -11.17 -5.61 2.98
N VAL A 51 -10.19 -6.31 2.43
CA VAL A 51 -8.88 -5.73 2.19
C VAL A 51 -8.40 -6.06 0.80
N ARG A 52 -7.75 -5.08 0.18
CA ARG A 52 -7.15 -5.25 -1.13
C ARG A 52 -5.80 -4.56 -1.12
N ILE A 53 -4.78 -5.21 -1.66
CA ILE A 53 -3.47 -4.62 -1.83
C ILE A 53 -3.29 -4.32 -3.30
N SER A 54 -2.81 -3.13 -3.62
CA SER A 54 -2.63 -2.72 -4.99
C SER A 54 -1.28 -2.02 -5.15
N ASN A 55 -0.67 -2.20 -6.30
CA ASN A 55 0.56 -1.48 -6.61
C ASN A 55 0.24 0.00 -6.81
N THR A 56 1.17 0.84 -6.44
CA THR A 56 0.99 2.26 -6.65
C THR A 56 2.35 2.89 -6.94
N ARG A 57 2.31 4.11 -7.45
CA ARG A 57 3.52 4.89 -7.66
C ARG A 57 3.17 6.36 -7.48
N TRP A 58 4.21 7.16 -7.23
CA TRP A 58 4.04 8.60 -7.11
C TRP A 58 5.31 9.26 -7.60
N LEU A 59 5.21 10.55 -7.88
CA LEU A 59 6.36 11.28 -8.36
C LEU A 59 7.39 11.43 -7.26
N ASN A 60 8.63 11.25 -7.65
CA ASN A 60 9.75 11.38 -6.75
C ASN A 60 10.35 12.76 -6.94
N ASP A 61 10.06 13.64 -6.04
CA ASP A 61 10.66 14.97 -6.09
C ASP A 61 11.99 15.01 -5.35
#